data_9525e5619c86331639e55a952ac85d61
#
_entry.id   9525e5619c86331639e55a952ac85d61
#
_cell.length_a   1.000
_cell.length_b   1.000
_cell.length_c   1.000
_cell.angle_alpha   90.00
_cell.angle_beta   90.00
_cell.angle_gamma   90.00
#
_symmetry.space_group_name_H-M   'P 1'
#
loop_
_entity.id
_entity.type
_entity.pdbx_description
1 polymer ?
#
loop_
_entity_poly.entity_id
_entity_poly.type
_entity_poly.pdbx_seq_one_letter_code
_entity_poly.pdbx_strand_id
1 'polypeptide(L)'
;MNKIKLIGINTAGAKRLWYGPETKIGVFASRDFDANDYRLEQWATEMGRYHQCLVSTFHSDAERRILDIALANGAFAVWIRGCSLPRIYRGAVEIAMGNDHLLTLSCFHRKHHTEATARYCVQLVSMCTKRHTFFLNENDSLLEPVYRKVAWYYNTKTFYGRD
;
A
#
# COMPACT_ATOMS: atom_id res chain seq x y z
N MET A 1 2.72 -21.51 -1.36
CA MET A 1 2.62 -20.10 -0.95
C MET A 1 2.22 -20.02 0.51
N ASN A 2 3.08 -19.48 1.35
CA ASN A 2 2.74 -19.24 2.74
C ASN A 2 1.80 -18.04 2.83
N LYS A 3 0.51 -18.30 2.76
CA LYS A 3 -0.46 -17.24 3.01
C LYS A 3 -0.51 -16.97 4.51
N ILE A 4 -0.08 -15.80 4.92
CA ILE A 4 -0.23 -15.34 6.28
C ILE A 4 -1.73 -15.35 6.62
N LYS A 5 -2.09 -16.08 7.65
CA LYS A 5 -3.49 -16.15 8.08
C LYS A 5 -3.87 -14.88 8.84
N LEU A 6 -5.07 -14.36 8.59
CA LEU A 6 -5.59 -13.16 9.26
C LEU A 6 -6.21 -13.47 10.65
N ILE A 7 -5.82 -14.57 11.28
CA ILE A 7 -6.33 -14.94 12.60
C ILE A 7 -5.78 -13.96 13.64
N GLY A 8 -6.68 -13.37 14.44
CA GLY A 8 -6.31 -12.40 15.46
C GLY A 8 -6.00 -11.00 14.96
N ILE A 9 -6.17 -10.75 13.65
CA ILE A 9 -5.96 -9.44 13.03
C ILE A 9 -7.31 -8.76 12.82
N ASN A 10 -7.43 -7.50 13.21
CA ASN A 10 -8.63 -6.71 12.94
C ASN A 10 -8.70 -6.38 11.46
N THR A 11 -9.85 -6.65 10.86
CA THR A 11 -10.07 -6.38 9.43
C THR A 11 -11.40 -5.67 9.20
N ALA A 12 -11.47 -4.87 8.14
CA ALA A 12 -12.71 -4.34 7.60
C ALA A 12 -12.64 -4.41 6.07
N GLY A 13 -13.74 -4.81 5.46
CA GLY A 13 -13.86 -4.90 4.01
C GLY A 13 -13.69 -6.31 3.45
N ALA A 14 -13.23 -6.41 2.21
CA ALA A 14 -13.24 -7.62 1.41
C ALA A 14 -12.05 -8.54 1.69
N LYS A 15 -12.21 -9.50 2.58
CA LYS A 15 -11.14 -10.48 2.92
C LYS A 15 -10.68 -11.31 1.73
N ARG A 16 -11.50 -11.48 0.70
CA ARG A 16 -11.11 -12.19 -0.52
C ARG A 16 -9.90 -11.57 -1.20
N LEU A 17 -9.66 -10.27 -1.01
CA LEU A 17 -8.49 -9.60 -1.57
C LEU A 17 -7.18 -10.10 -0.96
N TRP A 18 -7.22 -10.60 0.26
CA TRP A 18 -6.05 -11.21 0.90
C TRP A 18 -5.79 -12.63 0.40
N TYR A 19 -6.84 -13.42 0.33
CA TYR A 19 -6.74 -14.85 0.01
C TYR A 19 -6.85 -15.17 -1.47
N GLY A 20 -7.28 -14.22 -2.30
CA GLY A 20 -7.48 -14.40 -3.73
C GLY A 20 -6.18 -14.64 -4.51
N PRO A 21 -6.30 -15.14 -5.76
CA PRO A 21 -5.16 -15.50 -6.60
C PRO A 21 -4.50 -14.30 -7.28
N GLU A 22 -5.09 -13.12 -7.20
CA GLU A 22 -4.60 -11.92 -7.87
C GLU A 22 -3.17 -11.59 -7.44
N THR A 23 -2.34 -11.19 -8.40
CA THR A 23 -1.00 -10.68 -8.10
C THR A 23 -1.12 -9.34 -7.36
N LYS A 24 -0.51 -9.28 -6.20
CA LYS A 24 -0.49 -8.08 -5.37
C LYS A 24 0.77 -7.28 -5.63
N ILE A 25 0.60 -5.98 -5.80
CA ILE A 25 1.69 -5.04 -6.03
C ILE A 25 1.94 -4.26 -4.74
N GLY A 26 3.11 -4.43 -4.15
CA GLY A 26 3.52 -3.63 -3.00
C GLY A 26 3.86 -2.21 -3.44
N VAL A 27 3.31 -1.22 -2.75
CA VAL A 27 3.53 0.20 -3.05
C VAL A 27 4.24 0.84 -1.87
N PHE A 28 5.33 1.54 -2.17
CA PHE A 28 6.16 2.21 -1.17
C PHE A 28 6.50 3.61 -1.67
N ALA A 29 6.19 4.62 -0.89
CA ALA A 29 6.56 5.99 -1.22
C ALA A 29 7.21 6.67 -0.03
N SER A 30 8.32 7.35 -0.29
CA SER A 30 9.00 8.15 0.72
C SER A 30 8.06 9.20 1.30
N ARG A 31 8.21 9.48 2.59
CA ARG A 31 7.34 10.39 3.33
C ARG A 31 7.23 11.77 2.67
N ASP A 32 8.32 12.25 2.11
CA ASP A 32 8.44 13.57 1.47
C ASP A 32 8.44 13.51 -0.07
N PHE A 33 8.07 12.36 -0.66
CA PHE A 33 7.88 12.28 -2.10
C PHE A 33 6.72 13.19 -2.50
N ASP A 34 6.89 13.96 -3.58
CA ASP A 34 5.87 14.90 -4.03
C ASP A 34 4.60 14.16 -4.45
N ALA A 35 3.55 14.33 -3.66
CA ALA A 35 2.24 13.73 -3.93
C ALA A 35 1.60 14.26 -5.24
N ASN A 36 2.06 15.41 -5.74
CA ASN A 36 1.58 16.01 -6.98
C ASN A 36 2.46 15.68 -8.20
N ASP A 37 3.47 14.81 -8.04
CA ASP A 37 4.27 14.36 -9.17
C ASP A 37 3.37 13.64 -10.19
N TYR A 38 3.38 14.11 -11.46
CA TYR A 38 2.48 13.56 -12.47
C TYR A 38 2.74 12.08 -12.77
N ARG A 39 3.95 11.59 -12.55
CA ARG A 39 4.30 10.17 -12.76
C ARG A 39 3.56 9.28 -11.77
N LEU A 40 3.38 9.75 -10.53
CA LEU A 40 2.60 9.07 -9.51
C LEU A 40 1.13 8.98 -9.93
N GLU A 41 0.55 10.10 -10.35
CA GLU A 41 -0.83 10.16 -10.82
C GLU A 41 -1.05 9.24 -12.03
N GLN A 42 -0.17 9.29 -13.01
CA GLN A 42 -0.24 8.46 -14.20
C GLN A 42 -0.19 6.97 -13.85
N TRP A 43 0.76 6.58 -13.02
CA TRP A 43 0.91 5.19 -12.60
C TRP A 43 -0.32 4.69 -11.83
N ALA A 44 -0.80 5.47 -10.87
CA ALA A 44 -1.97 5.10 -10.08
C ALA A 44 -3.24 4.97 -10.95
N THR A 45 -3.42 5.87 -11.92
CA THR A 45 -4.52 5.80 -12.88
C THR A 45 -4.45 4.52 -13.70
N GLU A 46 -3.27 4.15 -14.20
CA GLU A 46 -3.06 2.91 -14.94
C GLU A 46 -3.38 1.68 -14.11
N MET A 47 -2.95 1.66 -12.85
CA MET A 47 -3.24 0.56 -11.93
C MET A 47 -4.75 0.38 -11.75
N GLY A 48 -5.48 1.48 -11.68
CA GLY A 48 -6.93 1.46 -11.64
C GLY A 48 -7.55 0.89 -12.92
N ARG A 49 -7.12 1.37 -14.06
CA ARG A 49 -7.62 0.91 -15.37
C ARG A 49 -7.41 -0.58 -15.60
N TYR A 50 -6.30 -1.11 -15.12
CA TYR A 50 -5.99 -2.54 -15.23
C TYR A 50 -6.50 -3.37 -14.05
N HIS A 51 -7.29 -2.78 -13.16
CA HIS A 51 -7.89 -3.45 -12.00
C HIS A 51 -6.87 -4.20 -11.15
N GLN A 52 -5.71 -3.59 -10.94
CA GLN A 52 -4.64 -4.18 -10.14
C GLN A 52 -4.98 -4.13 -8.65
N CYS A 53 -4.39 -5.04 -7.88
CA CYS A 53 -4.50 -5.05 -6.43
C CYS A 53 -3.22 -4.45 -5.82
N LEU A 54 -3.36 -3.29 -5.17
CA LEU A 54 -2.26 -2.59 -4.52
C LEU A 54 -2.23 -2.93 -3.03
N VAL A 55 -1.05 -3.14 -2.49
CA VAL A 55 -0.85 -3.38 -1.06
C VAL A 55 0.14 -2.37 -0.52
N SER A 56 -0.22 -1.65 0.52
CA SER A 56 0.66 -0.65 1.12
C SER A 56 0.20 -0.30 2.53
N THR A 57 1.02 0.44 3.22
CA THR A 57 0.62 1.11 4.47
C THR A 57 -0.21 2.37 4.19
N PHE A 58 -0.15 2.91 2.99
CA PHE A 58 -0.84 4.14 2.56
C PHE A 58 -0.77 5.25 3.62
N HIS A 59 0.39 5.42 4.22
CA HIS A 59 0.57 6.34 5.34
C HIS A 59 1.10 7.70 4.92
N SER A 60 2.04 7.77 3.98
CA SER A 60 2.55 9.04 3.45
C SER A 60 1.51 9.73 2.56
N ASP A 61 1.66 11.03 2.36
CA ASP A 61 0.77 11.80 1.48
C ASP A 61 0.80 11.22 0.06
N ALA A 62 1.97 10.85 -0.43
CA ALA A 62 2.11 10.21 -1.75
C ALA A 62 1.39 8.86 -1.81
N GLU A 63 1.55 8.02 -0.81
CA GLU A 63 0.86 6.73 -0.75
C GLU A 63 -0.66 6.88 -0.68
N ARG A 64 -1.15 7.85 0.11
CA ARG A 64 -2.59 8.15 0.19
C ARG A 64 -3.15 8.64 -1.13
N ARG A 65 -2.41 9.48 -1.83
CA ARG A 65 -2.83 9.96 -3.15
C ARG A 65 -2.89 8.81 -4.17
N ILE A 66 -1.92 7.91 -4.14
CA ILE A 66 -1.95 6.70 -4.98
C ILE A 66 -3.21 5.88 -4.70
N LEU A 67 -3.52 5.66 -3.43
CA LEU A 67 -4.72 4.92 -3.03
C LEU A 67 -5.98 5.56 -3.60
N ASP A 68 -6.16 6.86 -3.38
CA ASP A 68 -7.36 7.57 -3.82
C ASP A 68 -7.52 7.54 -5.34
N ILE A 69 -6.45 7.80 -6.09
CA ILE A 69 -6.50 7.79 -7.56
C ILE A 69 -6.75 6.38 -8.10
N ALA A 70 -6.04 5.39 -7.59
CA ALA A 70 -6.16 4.01 -8.07
C ALA A 70 -7.56 3.46 -7.80
N LEU A 71 -8.10 3.64 -6.59
CA LEU A 71 -9.44 3.20 -6.25
C LEU A 71 -10.51 3.91 -7.08
N ALA A 72 -10.36 5.23 -7.31
CA ALA A 72 -11.29 5.99 -8.14
C ALA A 72 -11.32 5.51 -9.60
N ASN A 73 -10.26 4.85 -10.07
CA ASN A 73 -10.14 4.31 -11.42
C ASN A 73 -10.38 2.79 -11.51
N GLY A 74 -10.77 2.13 -10.42
CA GLY A 74 -11.18 0.72 -10.45
C GLY A 74 -10.19 -0.28 -9.89
N ALA A 75 -9.10 0.15 -9.25
CA ALA A 75 -8.16 -0.74 -8.58
C ALA A 75 -8.79 -1.38 -7.34
N PHE A 76 -8.14 -2.44 -6.89
CA PHE A 76 -8.36 -3.04 -5.57
C PHE A 76 -7.19 -2.67 -4.66
N ALA A 77 -7.41 -2.66 -3.35
CA ALA A 77 -6.35 -2.37 -2.42
C ALA A 77 -6.46 -3.16 -1.11
N VAL A 78 -5.30 -3.48 -0.57
CA VAL A 78 -5.15 -4.00 0.79
C VAL A 78 -4.34 -2.98 1.58
N TRP A 79 -4.97 -2.39 2.58
CA TRP A 79 -4.38 -1.34 3.40
C TRP A 79 -3.93 -1.90 4.75
N ILE A 80 -2.63 -2.01 4.92
CA ILE A 80 -2.02 -2.52 6.15
C ILE A 80 -1.67 -1.35 7.07
N ARG A 81 -2.40 -1.25 8.18
CA ARG A 81 -2.23 -0.13 9.10
C ARG A 81 -1.32 -0.50 10.28
N GLY A 82 -0.48 0.43 10.65
CA GLY A 82 0.36 0.33 11.86
C GLY A 82 -0.32 0.85 13.13
N CYS A 83 -1.61 1.16 13.05
CA CYS A 83 -2.45 1.59 14.16
C CYS A 83 -3.85 0.99 13.97
N SER A 84 -4.76 1.24 14.91
CA SER A 84 -6.14 0.72 14.85
C SER A 84 -6.85 1.13 13.57
N LEU A 85 -7.84 0.35 13.15
CA LEU A 85 -8.65 0.63 11.97
C LEU A 85 -9.36 1.99 12.09
N PRO A 86 -9.56 2.69 10.97
CA PRO A 86 -10.37 3.92 10.97
C PRO A 86 -11.80 3.61 11.42
N ARG A 87 -12.42 4.55 12.12
CA ARG A 87 -13.84 4.47 12.44
C ARG A 87 -14.72 4.88 11.27
N ILE A 88 -14.22 5.78 10.42
CA ILE A 88 -14.96 6.35 9.30
C ILE A 88 -14.05 6.32 8.06
N TYR A 89 -14.63 5.91 6.94
CA TYR A 89 -13.99 5.94 5.62
C TYR A 89 -14.68 7.04 4.79
N ARG A 90 -13.91 7.81 4.02
CA ARG A 90 -14.44 8.92 3.23
C ARG A 90 -13.86 8.93 1.82
N GLY A 91 -14.61 9.52 0.87
CA GLY A 91 -14.18 9.70 -0.51
C GLY A 91 -14.04 8.37 -1.26
N ALA A 92 -13.00 8.24 -2.07
CA ALA A 92 -12.75 7.04 -2.88
C ALA A 92 -12.62 5.77 -2.02
N VAL A 93 -12.08 5.90 -0.82
CA VAL A 93 -11.92 4.79 0.14
C VAL A 93 -13.28 4.28 0.62
N GLU A 94 -14.21 5.18 0.93
CA GLU A 94 -15.59 4.81 1.33
C GLU A 94 -16.30 4.05 0.22
N ILE A 95 -16.23 4.57 -1.00
CA ILE A 95 -16.86 3.95 -2.17
C ILE A 95 -16.26 2.55 -2.42
N ALA A 96 -14.94 2.43 -2.37
CA ALA A 96 -14.25 1.17 -2.56
C ALA A 96 -14.60 0.15 -1.47
N MET A 97 -14.76 0.59 -0.24
CA MET A 97 -15.21 -0.28 0.86
C MET A 97 -16.60 -0.83 0.57
N GLY A 98 -17.53 0.00 0.11
CA GLY A 98 -18.88 -0.41 -0.25
C GLY A 98 -18.96 -1.34 -1.46
N ASN A 99 -17.99 -1.27 -2.37
CA ASN A 99 -17.92 -2.08 -3.59
C ASN A 99 -17.02 -3.32 -3.49
N ASP A 100 -16.55 -3.65 -2.31
CA ASP A 100 -15.61 -4.76 -2.08
C ASP A 100 -14.28 -4.64 -2.83
N HIS A 101 -13.83 -3.42 -3.07
CA HIS A 101 -12.53 -3.11 -3.67
C HIS A 101 -11.43 -2.84 -2.65
N LEU A 102 -11.77 -2.82 -1.36
CA LEU A 102 -10.82 -2.47 -0.30
C LEU A 102 -10.90 -3.47 0.85
N LEU A 103 -9.73 -3.86 1.32
CA LEU A 103 -9.54 -4.54 2.60
C LEU A 103 -8.61 -3.68 3.44
N THR A 104 -9.04 -3.32 4.65
CA THR A 104 -8.15 -2.73 5.64
C THR A 104 -7.87 -3.74 6.73
N LEU A 105 -6.63 -3.77 7.21
CA LEU A 105 -6.25 -4.63 8.31
C LEU A 105 -5.26 -3.95 9.26
N SER A 106 -5.33 -4.32 10.51
CA SER A 106 -4.45 -3.82 11.56
C SER A 106 -3.96 -4.95 12.44
N CYS A 107 -2.65 -5.05 12.58
CA CYS A 107 -2.00 -5.96 13.50
C CYS A 107 -1.82 -5.34 14.90
N PHE A 108 -2.24 -4.10 15.10
CA PHE A 108 -1.95 -3.31 16.29
C PHE A 108 -3.19 -2.64 16.86
N HIS A 109 -3.30 -2.70 18.19
CA HIS A 109 -4.36 -2.01 18.95
C HIS A 109 -3.82 -0.67 19.50
N ARG A 110 -3.39 0.24 18.62
CA ARG A 110 -2.78 1.52 18.99
C ARG A 110 -3.46 2.66 18.25
N LYS A 111 -3.58 3.81 18.92
CA LYS A 111 -4.17 5.02 18.29
C LYS A 111 -3.27 5.63 17.22
N HIS A 112 -1.96 5.53 17.39
CA HIS A 112 -1.00 6.22 16.53
C HIS A 112 0.06 5.28 15.98
N HIS A 113 0.53 5.57 14.77
CA HIS A 113 1.72 4.98 14.19
C HIS A 113 2.94 5.29 15.04
N THR A 114 3.81 4.29 15.20
CA THR A 114 5.15 4.46 15.74
C THR A 114 6.15 4.07 14.66
N GLU A 115 7.41 4.43 14.84
CA GLU A 115 8.48 4.00 13.95
C GLU A 115 8.58 2.47 13.87
N ALA A 116 8.44 1.81 15.02
CA ALA A 116 8.48 0.34 15.09
C ALA A 116 7.32 -0.30 14.34
N THR A 117 6.08 0.20 14.48
CA THR A 117 4.93 -0.33 13.76
C THR A 117 5.02 -0.03 12.26
N ALA A 118 5.55 1.14 11.88
CA ALA A 118 5.79 1.48 10.49
C ALA A 118 6.78 0.51 9.81
N ARG A 119 7.89 0.21 10.48
CA ARG A 119 8.89 -0.76 9.98
C ARG A 119 8.29 -2.15 9.83
N TYR A 120 7.52 -2.60 10.80
CA TYR A 120 6.85 -3.90 10.74
C TYR A 120 5.91 -3.96 9.54
N CYS A 121 5.06 -2.96 9.35
CA CYS A 121 4.08 -2.92 8.27
C CYS A 121 4.74 -2.85 6.89
N VAL A 122 5.78 -2.07 6.72
CA VAL A 122 6.55 -1.99 5.45
C VAL A 122 7.15 -3.35 5.10
N GLN A 123 7.72 -4.04 6.09
CA GLN A 123 8.24 -5.41 5.90
C GLN A 123 7.12 -6.38 5.52
N LEU A 124 5.97 -6.29 6.16
CA LEU A 124 4.83 -7.15 5.87
C LEU A 124 4.33 -6.94 4.44
N VAL A 125 4.24 -5.70 3.98
CA VAL A 125 3.90 -5.38 2.58
C VAL A 125 4.86 -6.08 1.63
N SER A 126 6.16 -5.97 1.87
CA SER A 126 7.20 -6.62 1.05
C SER A 126 7.03 -8.15 1.02
N MET A 127 6.72 -8.75 2.16
CA MET A 127 6.61 -10.20 2.28
C MET A 127 5.36 -10.79 1.61
N CYS A 128 4.27 -10.04 1.55
CA CYS A 128 3.01 -10.52 0.99
C CYS A 128 2.78 -10.15 -0.47
N THR A 129 3.75 -9.51 -1.11
CA THR A 129 3.66 -9.06 -2.50
C THR A 129 4.80 -9.63 -3.34
N LYS A 130 4.54 -9.86 -4.64
CA LYS A 130 5.52 -10.38 -5.59
C LYS A 130 6.05 -9.32 -6.54
N ARG A 131 5.31 -8.23 -6.72
CA ARG A 131 5.72 -7.07 -7.51
C ARG A 131 5.80 -5.88 -6.59
N HIS A 132 6.73 -4.98 -6.86
CA HIS A 132 6.99 -3.83 -5.98
C HIS A 132 7.16 -2.58 -6.81
N THR A 133 6.56 -1.47 -6.36
CA THR A 133 6.73 -0.16 -6.97
C THR A 133 7.12 0.84 -5.89
N PHE A 134 8.23 1.52 -6.12
CA PHE A 134 8.81 2.49 -5.19
C PHE A 134 8.77 3.90 -5.79
N PHE A 135 8.42 4.84 -4.95
CA PHE A 135 8.54 6.29 -5.22
C PHE A 135 9.48 6.84 -4.15
N LEU A 136 10.77 6.95 -4.49
CA LEU A 136 11.82 7.18 -3.51
C LEU A 136 12.44 8.56 -3.61
N ASN A 137 12.63 9.20 -2.47
CA ASN A 137 13.57 10.27 -2.28
C ASN A 137 14.87 9.71 -1.67
N GLU A 138 15.95 10.47 -1.77
CA GLU A 138 17.23 10.07 -1.18
C GLU A 138 17.13 9.94 0.34
N ASN A 139 17.93 9.02 0.91
CA ASN A 139 18.10 8.85 2.35
C ASN A 139 16.84 8.43 3.12
N ASP A 140 15.96 7.65 2.53
CA ASP A 140 14.81 7.10 3.24
C ASP A 140 15.22 5.88 4.08
N SER A 141 15.47 6.10 5.37
CA SER A 141 15.90 5.05 6.29
C SER A 141 14.85 3.98 6.55
N LEU A 142 13.57 4.30 6.38
CA LEU A 142 12.47 3.33 6.55
C LEU A 142 12.37 2.37 5.36
N LEU A 143 12.43 2.89 4.14
CA LEU A 143 12.23 2.10 2.93
C LEU A 143 13.52 1.46 2.40
N GLU A 144 14.68 2.01 2.71
CA GLU A 144 15.96 1.52 2.19
C GLU A 144 16.21 0.03 2.47
N PRO A 145 16.00 -0.49 3.69
CA PRO A 145 16.21 -1.92 3.94
C PRO A 145 15.32 -2.83 3.10
N VAL A 146 14.08 -2.44 2.87
CA VAL A 146 13.15 -3.18 2.01
C VAL A 146 13.55 -3.06 0.55
N TYR A 147 13.87 -1.85 0.11
CA TYR A 147 14.30 -1.58 -1.26
C TYR A 147 15.54 -2.41 -1.65
N ARG A 148 16.54 -2.46 -0.80
CA ARG A 148 17.76 -3.26 -1.04
C ARG A 148 17.48 -4.73 -1.28
N LYS A 149 16.46 -5.29 -0.63
CA LYS A 149 16.09 -6.70 -0.79
C LYS A 149 15.44 -7.00 -2.14
N VAL A 150 14.72 -6.05 -2.71
CA VAL A 150 13.87 -6.29 -3.89
C VAL A 150 14.26 -5.49 -5.13
N ALA A 151 15.14 -4.48 -5.00
CA ALA A 151 15.49 -3.56 -6.08
C ALA A 151 16.05 -4.24 -7.33
N TRP A 152 16.73 -5.36 -7.17
CA TRP A 152 17.36 -6.10 -8.26
C TRP A 152 16.42 -7.12 -8.94
N TYR A 153 15.22 -7.32 -8.41
CA TYR A 153 14.23 -8.14 -9.10
C TYR A 153 13.65 -7.40 -10.31
N TYR A 154 13.49 -8.12 -11.42
CA TYR A 154 12.95 -7.54 -12.66
C TYR A 154 11.51 -7.01 -12.52
N ASN A 155 10.77 -7.46 -11.52
CA ASN A 155 9.40 -7.03 -11.24
C ASN A 155 9.31 -5.87 -10.24
N THR A 156 10.43 -5.20 -9.97
CA THR A 156 10.50 -4.00 -9.16
C THR A 156 10.65 -2.76 -10.06
N LYS A 157 9.75 -1.80 -9.88
CA LYS A 157 9.76 -0.52 -10.58
C LYS A 157 10.08 0.60 -9.60
N THR A 158 10.94 1.53 -9.99
CA THR A 158 11.36 2.63 -9.12
C THR A 158 11.20 3.96 -9.82
N PHE A 159 10.55 4.90 -9.16
CA PHE A 159 10.49 6.32 -9.53
C PHE A 159 11.29 7.11 -8.50
N TYR A 160 12.29 7.85 -8.95
CA TYR A 160 13.08 8.69 -8.06
C TYR A 160 12.51 10.09 -8.02
N GLY A 161 12.46 10.67 -6.81
CA GLY A 161 12.05 12.05 -6.63
C GLY A 161 12.94 13.02 -7.41
N ARG A 162 12.36 14.14 -7.81
CA ARG A 162 13.07 15.22 -8.49
C ARG A 162 13.48 16.26 -7.46
N ASP A 163 14.69 16.72 -7.59
CA ASP A 163 15.19 17.84 -6.77
C ASP A 163 14.51 19.16 -7.18
#